data_a911b0ff294d96af99acf063288b7443
#
_entry.id   a911b0ff294d96af99acf063288b7443
#
_cell.length_a   1.000
_cell.length_b   1.000
_cell.length_c   1.000
_cell.angle_alpha   90.00
_cell.angle_beta   90.00
_cell.angle_gamma   90.00
#
_symmetry.space_group_name_H-M   'P 1'
#
loop_
_entity.id
_entity.type
_entity.pdbx_description
1 polymer ?
#
loop_
_entity_poly.entity_id
_entity_poly.type
_entity_poly.pdbx_seq_one_letter_code
_entity_poly.pdbx_strand_id
1 'polypeptide(L)'
;MTALIKYKYILIITALPIILSFRFYENEILAVVGNHKIYVNDFKTRYEEYLLASGIKDNIVTRRSILQNMINELLLYYYDDNKNIFNNPEYHKELEWARKQTILAFLKDREVYAKITASDEELRDAFLKTNQKVAARHLFAFTEEEADSLYNLVMNGASFDSLAKQIFTDSTLANNGGYLGYFSWGDMDPAFEDAAYSLKIGEISKPVKTKYGYSIIKVEDKVTNPIITEWEFQKKKNHMRQIIRLRKKRDAELKYLNNVVDLNSISIDEKNLKTLFSMLMQNKNLENQNNKLICAKYKNKNYTVEELEKRIKDIPVFHRIKINSLDLLRTAVKGIVVQDILMNLALKKNYDKDTEVLTTIEKYKRNIFLKYKREEIHNNYKFPDSVIYNFYKENSVYFKTEPQFKIQEIIVKEKILADSILTLIQNGENFGILAKTFSLRKISAENEGIIDFSNSTQFGALSDNIQKSEIGKVYGPIRIDNYFVLYKVLDKKDGRLKEFTEVYDLAHRLLKKEKSKFIVQSYIDKLSKNVEITYDELILSNIKIN
;
A
#
# COMPACT_ATOMS: atom_id res chain seq x y z
N MET A 1 47.34 44.12 -31.68
CA MET A 1 47.14 43.86 -30.23
C MET A 1 45.87 44.46 -29.66
N THR A 2 45.15 45.31 -30.36
CA THR A 2 43.93 46.03 -29.95
C THR A 2 42.62 45.32 -30.30
N ALA A 3 42.62 44.29 -31.14
CA ALA A 3 41.40 43.55 -31.54
C ALA A 3 41.02 42.40 -30.58
N LEU A 4 42.00 41.85 -29.84
CA LEU A 4 41.75 40.70 -28.87
C LEU A 4 41.17 41.15 -27.53
N ILE A 5 41.34 42.41 -27.16
CA ILE A 5 40.82 42.96 -25.89
C ILE A 5 39.31 43.25 -25.99
N LYS A 6 38.82 43.68 -27.21
CA LYS A 6 37.38 43.89 -27.40
C LYS A 6 36.52 42.61 -27.32
N TYR A 7 37.04 41.47 -27.74
CA TYR A 7 36.33 40.21 -27.67
C TYR A 7 36.28 39.60 -26.24
N LYS A 8 37.28 39.88 -25.40
CA LYS A 8 37.29 39.41 -24.01
C LYS A 8 36.22 40.08 -23.13
N TYR A 9 35.95 41.38 -23.40
CA TYR A 9 34.89 42.09 -22.67
C TYR A 9 33.49 41.75 -23.15
N ILE A 10 33.30 41.41 -24.43
CA ILE A 10 32.00 40.95 -24.97
C ILE A 10 31.64 39.56 -24.45
N LEU A 11 32.60 38.65 -24.25
CA LEU A 11 32.35 37.31 -23.68
C LEU A 11 32.01 37.36 -22.20
N ILE A 12 32.53 38.32 -21.44
CA ILE A 12 32.22 38.48 -20.00
C ILE A 12 30.84 39.13 -19.82
N ILE A 13 30.45 40.07 -20.71
CA ILE A 13 29.13 40.73 -20.62
C ILE A 13 27.99 39.80 -21.08
N THR A 14 28.22 38.87 -22.01
CA THR A 14 27.21 37.88 -22.43
C THR A 14 27.11 36.69 -21.51
N ALA A 15 28.13 36.37 -20.72
CA ALA A 15 28.07 35.29 -19.72
C ALA A 15 27.44 35.74 -18.39
N LEU A 16 27.54 37.01 -18.01
CA LEU A 16 26.96 37.53 -16.77
C LEU A 16 25.42 37.44 -16.73
N PRO A 17 24.64 37.79 -17.74
CA PRO A 17 23.20 37.64 -17.71
C PRO A 17 22.74 36.17 -17.74
N ILE A 18 23.52 35.23 -18.29
CA ILE A 18 23.20 33.79 -18.27
C ILE A 18 23.42 33.20 -16.87
N ILE A 19 24.48 33.62 -16.16
CA ILE A 19 24.73 33.16 -14.78
C ILE A 19 23.75 33.80 -13.81
N LEU A 20 23.38 35.06 -14.02
CA LEU A 20 22.34 35.73 -13.23
C LEU A 20 20.95 35.13 -13.49
N SER A 21 20.61 34.75 -14.72
CA SER A 21 19.34 34.12 -15.04
C SER A 21 19.21 32.73 -14.39
N PHE A 22 20.28 31.96 -14.25
CA PHE A 22 20.26 30.66 -13.57
C PHE A 22 20.10 30.74 -12.03
N ARG A 23 20.60 31.81 -11.39
CA ARG A 23 20.41 32.04 -9.95
C ARG A 23 19.07 32.70 -9.61
N PHE A 24 18.47 33.46 -10.55
CA PHE A 24 17.18 34.11 -10.33
C PHE A 24 16.00 33.15 -10.37
N TYR A 25 16.08 32.03 -11.13
CA TYR A 25 14.99 31.07 -11.26
C TYR A 25 14.63 30.30 -9.95
N GLU A 26 15.60 30.11 -9.06
CA GLU A 26 15.34 29.36 -7.81
C GLU A 26 14.49 30.13 -6.79
N ASN A 27 14.48 31.45 -6.83
CA ASN A 27 13.70 32.30 -5.91
C ASN A 27 12.63 33.16 -6.64
N GLU A 28 12.31 32.81 -7.89
CA GLU A 28 11.30 33.54 -8.66
C GLU A 28 9.89 33.21 -8.13
N ILE A 29 9.05 34.23 -7.98
CA ILE A 29 7.69 34.10 -7.51
C ILE A 29 6.82 33.65 -8.68
N LEU A 30 6.21 32.47 -8.57
CA LEU A 30 5.27 31.93 -9.55
C LEU A 30 3.84 32.40 -9.28
N ALA A 31 3.44 32.44 -8.01
CA ALA A 31 2.11 32.90 -7.62
C ALA A 31 2.13 33.59 -6.25
N VAL A 32 1.16 34.47 -6.05
CA VAL A 32 0.91 35.16 -4.78
C VAL A 32 -0.54 34.90 -4.38
N VAL A 33 -0.73 34.48 -3.13
CA VAL A 33 -2.05 34.24 -2.52
C VAL A 33 -2.11 35.08 -1.25
N GLY A 34 -2.70 36.25 -1.31
CA GLY A 34 -2.65 37.25 -0.24
C GLY A 34 -1.20 37.56 0.16
N ASN A 35 -0.79 37.24 1.40
CA ASN A 35 0.56 37.45 1.89
C ASN A 35 1.52 36.28 1.65
N HIS A 36 1.06 35.19 1.04
CA HIS A 36 1.85 33.97 0.84
C HIS A 36 2.29 33.83 -0.62
N LYS A 37 3.52 33.35 -0.81
CA LYS A 37 4.14 33.19 -2.12
C LYS A 37 4.35 31.71 -2.43
N ILE A 38 4.17 31.36 -3.70
CA ILE A 38 4.59 30.09 -4.28
C ILE A 38 5.79 30.39 -5.18
N TYR A 39 6.92 29.79 -4.90
CA TYR A 39 8.12 29.95 -5.70
C TYR A 39 8.21 28.89 -6.80
N VAL A 40 8.90 29.23 -7.88
CA VAL A 40 9.12 28.32 -9.02
C VAL A 40 9.72 26.99 -8.57
N ASN A 41 10.68 27.03 -7.65
CA ASN A 41 11.33 25.81 -7.15
C ASN A 41 10.37 24.89 -6.37
N ASP A 42 9.50 25.46 -5.53
CA ASP A 42 8.48 24.68 -4.79
C ASP A 42 7.50 24.01 -5.74
N PHE A 43 7.06 24.76 -6.77
CA PHE A 43 6.19 24.22 -7.81
C PHE A 43 6.88 23.10 -8.59
N LYS A 44 8.11 23.36 -9.08
CA LYS A 44 8.89 22.40 -9.86
C LYS A 44 9.08 21.08 -9.13
N THR A 45 9.53 21.13 -7.87
CA THR A 45 9.72 19.94 -7.04
C THR A 45 8.43 19.13 -6.95
N ARG A 46 7.32 19.78 -6.61
CA ARG A 46 6.02 19.09 -6.47
C ARG A 46 5.48 18.56 -7.80
N TYR A 47 5.72 19.27 -8.87
CA TYR A 47 5.29 18.88 -10.21
C TYR A 47 6.07 17.67 -10.74
N GLU A 48 7.40 17.67 -10.58
CA GLU A 48 8.26 16.54 -10.94
C GLU A 48 7.91 15.27 -10.13
N GLU A 49 7.68 15.40 -8.81
CA GLU A 49 7.18 14.31 -7.97
C GLU A 49 5.85 13.74 -8.51
N TYR A 50 4.93 14.62 -8.93
CA TYR A 50 3.65 14.20 -9.50
C TYR A 50 3.81 13.46 -10.84
N LEU A 51 4.65 13.96 -11.75
CA LEU A 51 4.91 13.32 -13.04
C LEU A 51 5.52 11.92 -12.85
N LEU A 52 6.49 11.79 -11.95
CA LEU A 52 7.12 10.49 -11.63
C LEU A 52 6.10 9.51 -11.05
N ALA A 53 5.23 9.95 -10.15
CA ALA A 53 4.25 9.08 -9.51
C ALA A 53 3.09 8.69 -10.44
N SER A 54 2.68 9.57 -11.36
CA SER A 54 1.51 9.37 -12.23
C SER A 54 1.85 8.76 -13.60
N GLY A 55 3.11 8.86 -14.04
CA GLY A 55 3.54 8.49 -15.39
C GLY A 55 2.99 9.40 -16.51
N ILE A 56 2.37 10.53 -16.14
CA ILE A 56 1.83 11.51 -17.10
C ILE A 56 2.99 12.33 -17.69
N LYS A 57 2.94 12.60 -18.99
CA LYS A 57 3.89 13.49 -19.64
C LYS A 57 3.59 14.96 -19.27
N ASP A 58 4.66 15.76 -19.18
CA ASP A 58 4.57 17.19 -18.94
C ASP A 58 3.65 17.90 -19.95
N ASN A 59 2.72 18.71 -19.45
CA ASN A 59 1.83 19.54 -20.25
C ASN A 59 1.27 20.71 -19.41
N ILE A 60 0.87 21.79 -20.08
CA ILE A 60 0.42 23.02 -19.43
C ILE A 60 -0.88 22.84 -18.62
N VAL A 61 -1.78 21.93 -19.01
CA VAL A 61 -3.03 21.68 -18.28
C VAL A 61 -2.71 21.09 -16.92
N THR A 62 -1.80 20.13 -16.87
CA THR A 62 -1.34 19.49 -15.63
C THR A 62 -0.58 20.50 -14.76
N ARG A 63 0.26 21.35 -15.35
CA ARG A 63 0.96 22.44 -14.62
C ARG A 63 -0.03 23.36 -13.92
N ARG A 64 -1.05 23.86 -14.65
CA ARG A 64 -2.12 24.69 -14.07
C ARG A 64 -2.87 23.99 -12.96
N SER A 65 -3.19 22.71 -13.14
CA SER A 65 -3.89 21.91 -12.11
C SER A 65 -3.06 21.79 -10.82
N ILE A 66 -1.77 21.53 -10.92
CA ILE A 66 -0.89 21.43 -9.75
C ILE A 66 -0.72 22.80 -9.07
N LEU A 67 -0.53 23.87 -9.85
CA LEU A 67 -0.46 25.23 -9.29
C LEU A 67 -1.76 25.59 -8.56
N GLN A 68 -2.92 25.33 -9.19
CA GLN A 68 -4.23 25.58 -8.56
C GLN A 68 -4.39 24.79 -7.25
N ASN A 69 -3.93 23.53 -7.20
CA ASN A 69 -3.93 22.76 -5.97
C ASN A 69 -3.06 23.40 -4.87
N MET A 70 -1.88 23.93 -5.23
CA MET A 70 -1.03 24.65 -4.28
C MET A 70 -1.69 25.93 -3.75
N ILE A 71 -2.34 26.70 -4.65
CA ILE A 71 -3.12 27.89 -4.27
C ILE A 71 -4.25 27.51 -3.31
N ASN A 72 -5.03 26.47 -3.66
CA ASN A 72 -6.14 25.98 -2.85
C ASN A 72 -5.69 25.55 -1.43
N GLU A 73 -4.53 24.94 -1.33
CA GLU A 73 -3.94 24.53 -0.04
C GLU A 73 -3.56 25.73 0.83
N LEU A 74 -3.02 26.79 0.22
CA LEU A 74 -2.72 28.05 0.94
C LEU A 74 -4.01 28.72 1.43
N LEU A 75 -5.06 28.75 0.59
CA LEU A 75 -6.37 29.28 0.99
C LEU A 75 -6.95 28.55 2.20
N LEU A 76 -6.99 27.23 2.14
CA LEU A 76 -7.54 26.43 3.25
C LEU A 76 -6.71 26.54 4.54
N TYR A 77 -5.37 26.60 4.43
CA TYR A 77 -4.52 26.60 5.61
C TYR A 77 -4.42 27.98 6.29
N TYR A 78 -4.30 29.05 5.51
CA TYR A 78 -4.01 30.38 6.02
C TYR A 78 -5.24 31.30 6.08
N TYR A 79 -6.17 31.19 5.12
CA TYR A 79 -7.27 32.14 4.92
C TYR A 79 -8.65 31.60 5.31
N ASP A 80 -8.73 30.36 5.76
CA ASP A 80 -9.94 29.84 6.38
C ASP A 80 -9.94 30.16 7.87
N ASP A 81 -10.95 30.92 8.33
CA ASP A 81 -11.11 31.31 9.74
C ASP A 81 -11.52 30.13 10.63
N ASN A 82 -12.12 29.09 10.04
CA ASN A 82 -12.48 27.89 10.78
C ASN A 82 -11.24 27.03 11.06
N LYS A 83 -10.71 27.15 12.27
CA LYS A 83 -9.54 26.42 12.78
C LYS A 83 -9.90 25.26 13.72
N ASN A 84 -11.13 24.75 13.69
CA ASN A 84 -11.60 23.67 14.58
C ASN A 84 -10.74 22.40 14.50
N ILE A 85 -10.08 22.18 13.36
CA ILE A 85 -9.15 21.04 13.18
C ILE A 85 -8.05 21.04 14.24
N PHE A 86 -7.58 22.20 14.69
CA PHE A 86 -6.58 22.28 15.74
C PHE A 86 -7.08 21.83 17.13
N ASN A 87 -8.40 21.62 17.29
CA ASN A 87 -8.99 21.06 18.51
C ASN A 87 -9.31 19.54 18.35
N ASN A 88 -9.06 18.95 17.17
CA ASN A 88 -9.35 17.55 16.91
C ASN A 88 -8.29 16.64 17.53
N PRO A 89 -8.65 15.72 18.47
CA PRO A 89 -7.71 14.81 19.10
C PRO A 89 -6.96 13.89 18.12
N GLU A 90 -7.62 13.43 17.05
CA GLU A 90 -7.00 12.55 16.06
C GLU A 90 -5.96 13.30 15.21
N TYR A 91 -6.20 14.58 14.91
CA TYR A 91 -5.20 15.46 14.29
C TYR A 91 -3.92 15.53 15.14
N HIS A 92 -4.06 15.75 16.44
CA HIS A 92 -2.91 15.83 17.36
C HIS A 92 -2.16 14.50 17.47
N LYS A 93 -2.87 13.38 17.53
CA LYS A 93 -2.24 12.05 17.55
C LYS A 93 -1.42 11.79 16.28
N GLU A 94 -2.00 12.08 15.11
CA GLU A 94 -1.31 11.89 13.84
C GLU A 94 -0.08 12.82 13.73
N LEU A 95 -0.20 14.06 14.19
CA LEU A 95 0.91 15.02 14.21
C LEU A 95 2.04 14.58 15.15
N GLU A 96 1.73 14.16 16.37
CA GLU A 96 2.73 13.67 17.32
C GLU A 96 3.43 12.40 16.82
N TRP A 97 2.68 11.51 16.17
CA TRP A 97 3.27 10.35 15.52
C TRP A 97 4.23 10.76 14.40
N ALA A 98 3.80 11.67 13.50
CA ALA A 98 4.63 12.18 12.42
C ALA A 98 5.90 12.87 12.94
N ARG A 99 5.77 13.70 13.98
CA ARG A 99 6.89 14.35 14.65
C ARG A 99 7.90 13.33 15.18
N LYS A 100 7.43 12.32 15.90
CA LYS A 100 8.28 11.25 16.43
C LYS A 100 9.02 10.51 15.32
N GLN A 101 8.31 10.13 14.23
CA GLN A 101 8.92 9.44 13.09
C GLN A 101 9.97 10.32 12.38
N THR A 102 9.71 11.62 12.23
CA THR A 102 10.64 12.57 11.60
C THR A 102 11.94 12.66 12.41
N ILE A 103 11.86 12.83 13.72
CA ILE A 103 13.04 12.92 14.58
C ILE A 103 13.84 11.62 14.55
N LEU A 104 13.18 10.47 14.62
CA LEU A 104 13.83 9.16 14.57
C LEU A 104 14.44 8.87 13.18
N ALA A 105 13.80 9.31 12.10
CA ALA A 105 14.35 9.20 10.75
C ALA A 105 15.61 10.05 10.61
N PHE A 106 15.59 11.28 11.11
CA PHE A 106 16.74 12.18 11.12
C PHE A 106 17.90 11.61 11.94
N LEU A 107 17.61 11.05 13.12
CA LEU A 107 18.62 10.33 13.92
C LEU A 107 19.28 9.22 13.11
N LYS A 108 18.49 8.38 12.45
CA LYS A 108 19.02 7.30 11.61
C LYS A 108 19.85 7.82 10.45
N ASP A 109 19.38 8.87 9.80
CA ASP A 109 20.14 9.48 8.69
C ASP A 109 21.50 9.97 9.16
N ARG A 110 21.55 10.75 10.23
CA ARG A 110 22.80 11.34 10.76
C ARG A 110 23.73 10.32 11.40
N GLU A 111 23.20 9.38 12.18
CA GLU A 111 24.03 8.45 12.96
C GLU A 111 24.37 7.15 12.24
N VAL A 112 23.58 6.79 11.23
CA VAL A 112 23.74 5.51 10.53
C VAL A 112 24.01 5.73 9.05
N TYR A 113 23.07 6.31 8.31
CA TYR A 113 23.11 6.30 6.85
C TYR A 113 24.17 7.24 6.27
N ALA A 114 24.38 8.40 6.86
CA ALA A 114 25.43 9.33 6.46
C ALA A 114 26.84 8.72 6.61
N LYS A 115 26.99 7.73 7.52
CA LYS A 115 28.27 7.06 7.80
C LYS A 115 28.52 5.83 6.93
N ILE A 116 27.54 5.41 6.12
CA ILE A 116 27.72 4.27 5.22
C ILE A 116 28.57 4.72 4.02
N THR A 117 29.74 4.12 3.91
CA THR A 117 30.65 4.33 2.79
C THR A 117 30.72 3.11 1.88
N ALA A 118 31.07 3.35 0.63
CA ALA A 118 31.45 2.32 -0.33
C ALA A 118 32.93 2.49 -0.66
N SER A 119 33.75 1.45 -0.42
CA SER A 119 35.16 1.46 -0.80
C SER A 119 35.33 1.37 -2.32
N ASP A 120 36.50 1.73 -2.83
CA ASP A 120 36.78 1.57 -4.27
C ASP A 120 36.76 0.10 -4.71
N GLU A 121 37.17 -0.82 -3.83
CA GLU A 121 37.08 -2.27 -4.07
C GLU A 121 35.63 -2.72 -4.23
N GLU A 122 34.74 -2.33 -3.30
CA GLU A 122 33.30 -2.61 -3.39
C GLU A 122 32.66 -2.01 -4.63
N LEU A 123 33.08 -0.80 -5.02
CA LEU A 123 32.57 -0.14 -6.23
C LEU A 123 33.03 -0.89 -7.49
N ARG A 124 34.26 -1.42 -7.53
CA ARG A 124 34.74 -2.20 -8.67
C ARG A 124 34.07 -3.57 -8.74
N ASP A 125 33.89 -4.25 -7.61
CA ASP A 125 33.11 -5.51 -7.55
C ASP A 125 31.65 -5.29 -8.02
N ALA A 126 31.01 -4.23 -7.52
CA ALA A 126 29.67 -3.84 -7.96
C ALA A 126 29.62 -3.54 -9.47
N PHE A 127 30.67 -2.90 -10.02
CA PHE A 127 30.75 -2.61 -11.45
C PHE A 127 30.78 -3.90 -12.28
N LEU A 128 31.56 -4.89 -11.87
CA LEU A 128 31.60 -6.20 -12.53
C LEU A 128 30.22 -6.87 -12.50
N LYS A 129 29.56 -6.86 -11.33
CA LYS A 129 28.21 -7.41 -11.15
C LYS A 129 27.16 -6.68 -11.97
N THR A 130 27.18 -5.35 -12.03
CA THR A 130 26.21 -4.57 -12.84
C THR A 130 26.40 -4.73 -14.35
N ASN A 131 27.55 -5.23 -14.82
CA ASN A 131 27.80 -5.57 -16.21
C ASN A 131 27.37 -7.01 -16.58
N GLN A 132 26.90 -7.78 -15.60
CA GLN A 132 26.34 -9.10 -15.80
C GLN A 132 24.84 -9.10 -15.52
N LYS A 133 24.06 -9.75 -16.38
CA LYS A 133 22.66 -10.09 -16.11
C LYS A 133 22.56 -11.58 -15.84
N VAL A 134 21.74 -11.94 -14.88
CA VAL A 134 21.48 -13.33 -14.49
C VAL A 134 20.04 -13.66 -14.81
N ALA A 135 19.78 -14.75 -15.50
CA ALA A 135 18.46 -15.33 -15.64
C ALA A 135 18.32 -16.48 -14.64
N ALA A 136 17.25 -16.46 -13.86
CA ALA A 136 17.00 -17.49 -12.87
C ALA A 136 15.53 -17.86 -12.78
N ARG A 137 15.28 -19.04 -12.24
CA ARG A 137 13.97 -19.44 -11.70
C ARG A 137 14.08 -19.68 -10.21
N HIS A 138 12.97 -19.57 -9.51
CA HIS A 138 12.96 -19.88 -8.08
C HIS A 138 11.70 -20.61 -7.65
N LEU A 139 11.78 -21.24 -6.49
CA LEU A 139 10.64 -21.70 -5.70
C LEU A 139 10.63 -20.90 -4.41
N PHE A 140 9.46 -20.59 -3.88
CA PHE A 140 9.30 -19.75 -2.71
C PHE A 140 8.59 -20.48 -1.59
N ALA A 141 9.05 -20.27 -0.34
CA ALA A 141 8.40 -20.75 0.88
C ALA A 141 8.37 -19.66 1.96
N PHE A 142 7.39 -19.71 2.83
CA PHE A 142 7.30 -18.76 3.95
C PHE A 142 8.16 -19.17 5.13
N THR A 143 8.35 -20.47 5.36
CA THR A 143 9.16 -21.03 6.46
C THR A 143 10.39 -21.76 5.96
N GLU A 144 11.35 -21.97 6.86
CA GLU A 144 12.59 -22.70 6.56
C GLU A 144 12.29 -24.17 6.29
N GLU A 145 11.40 -24.77 7.08
CA GLU A 145 11.00 -26.17 6.96
C GLU A 145 10.33 -26.46 5.60
N GLU A 146 9.45 -25.54 5.13
CA GLU A 146 8.85 -25.64 3.80
C GLU A 146 9.91 -25.54 2.70
N ALA A 147 10.86 -24.62 2.85
CA ALA A 147 11.93 -24.42 1.89
C ALA A 147 12.88 -25.63 1.83
N ASP A 148 13.21 -26.21 2.98
CA ASP A 148 14.02 -27.44 3.04
C ASP A 148 13.29 -28.61 2.37
N SER A 149 11.98 -28.73 2.58
CA SER A 149 11.16 -29.75 1.91
C SER A 149 11.17 -29.57 0.39
N LEU A 150 10.98 -28.35 -0.10
CA LEU A 150 11.04 -28.04 -1.53
C LEU A 150 12.42 -28.31 -2.12
N TYR A 151 13.47 -27.92 -1.41
CA TYR A 151 14.85 -28.18 -1.83
C TYR A 151 15.12 -29.69 -1.96
N ASN A 152 14.71 -30.48 -0.97
CA ASN A 152 14.86 -31.94 -1.01
C ASN A 152 14.09 -32.57 -2.17
N LEU A 153 12.86 -32.08 -2.47
CA LEU A 153 12.09 -32.55 -3.64
C LEU A 153 12.82 -32.28 -4.95
N VAL A 154 13.38 -31.07 -5.11
CA VAL A 154 14.18 -30.70 -6.30
C VAL A 154 15.43 -31.57 -6.42
N MET A 155 16.16 -31.76 -5.32
CA MET A 155 17.38 -32.59 -5.31
C MET A 155 17.10 -34.07 -5.59
N ASN A 156 15.87 -34.53 -5.30
CA ASN A 156 15.40 -35.89 -5.64
C ASN A 156 14.75 -35.97 -7.04
N GLY A 157 14.90 -34.93 -7.87
CA GLY A 157 14.50 -34.94 -9.27
C GLY A 157 13.13 -34.37 -9.60
N ALA A 158 12.41 -33.77 -8.64
CA ALA A 158 11.18 -33.05 -8.91
C ALA A 158 11.46 -31.81 -9.79
N SER A 159 10.63 -31.56 -10.79
CA SER A 159 10.82 -30.42 -11.68
C SER A 159 10.34 -29.11 -11.05
N PHE A 160 11.05 -28.02 -11.35
CA PHE A 160 10.62 -26.68 -10.95
C PHE A 160 9.21 -26.34 -11.48
N ASP A 161 8.87 -26.78 -12.70
CA ASP A 161 7.57 -26.52 -13.31
C ASP A 161 6.42 -27.16 -12.53
N SER A 162 6.61 -28.40 -12.05
CA SER A 162 5.58 -29.10 -11.27
C SER A 162 5.39 -28.47 -9.89
N LEU A 163 6.49 -28.09 -9.24
CA LEU A 163 6.45 -27.48 -7.91
C LEU A 163 5.93 -26.02 -7.97
N ALA A 164 6.34 -25.25 -8.99
CA ALA A 164 5.88 -23.89 -9.19
C ALA A 164 4.35 -23.81 -9.34
N LYS A 165 3.74 -24.76 -10.07
CA LYS A 165 2.27 -24.85 -10.20
C LYS A 165 1.55 -25.08 -8.86
N GLN A 166 2.22 -25.69 -7.90
CA GLN A 166 1.63 -25.99 -6.59
C GLN A 166 1.76 -24.83 -5.61
N ILE A 167 2.86 -24.06 -5.70
CA ILE A 167 3.21 -23.05 -4.69
C ILE A 167 2.84 -21.62 -5.09
N PHE A 168 2.88 -21.28 -6.39
CA PHE A 168 2.58 -19.92 -6.82
C PHE A 168 1.11 -19.73 -7.12
N THR A 169 0.53 -18.67 -6.55
CA THR A 169 -0.81 -18.17 -6.91
C THR A 169 -0.76 -17.26 -8.15
N ASP A 170 0.40 -16.66 -8.43
CA ASP A 170 0.62 -15.90 -9.66
C ASP A 170 0.69 -16.86 -10.86
N SER A 171 -0.22 -16.65 -11.81
CA SER A 171 -0.36 -17.54 -12.98
C SER A 171 0.88 -17.55 -13.88
N THR A 172 1.64 -16.45 -13.94
CA THR A 172 2.87 -16.35 -14.73
C THR A 172 3.96 -17.23 -14.13
N LEU A 173 4.22 -17.07 -12.83
CA LEU A 173 5.23 -17.86 -12.12
C LEU A 173 4.84 -19.35 -12.02
N ALA A 174 3.56 -19.64 -11.83
CA ALA A 174 3.05 -21.00 -11.79
C ALA A 174 3.26 -21.73 -13.14
N ASN A 175 3.01 -21.05 -14.27
CA ASN A 175 3.05 -21.69 -15.58
C ASN A 175 4.42 -21.67 -16.26
N ASN A 176 5.35 -20.84 -15.80
CA ASN A 176 6.72 -20.76 -16.35
C ASN A 176 7.79 -21.44 -15.47
N GLY A 177 7.36 -22.21 -14.45
CA GLY A 177 8.29 -22.89 -13.54
C GLY A 177 9.06 -21.96 -12.61
N GLY A 178 8.44 -20.82 -12.23
CA GLY A 178 9.07 -19.82 -11.37
C GLY A 178 10.16 -18.99 -12.06
N TYR A 179 10.15 -18.91 -13.40
CA TYR A 179 11.15 -18.17 -14.17
C TYR A 179 10.94 -16.66 -14.05
N LEU A 180 12.00 -15.95 -13.63
CA LEU A 180 12.00 -14.51 -13.36
C LEU A 180 12.54 -13.67 -14.53
N GLY A 181 13.10 -14.29 -15.57
CA GLY A 181 13.81 -13.58 -16.61
C GLY A 181 15.20 -13.12 -16.20
N TYR A 182 15.77 -12.20 -17.00
CA TYR A 182 17.05 -11.58 -16.70
C TYR A 182 16.88 -10.40 -15.75
N PHE A 183 17.69 -10.37 -14.71
CA PHE A 183 17.80 -9.25 -13.77
C PHE A 183 19.25 -8.80 -13.61
N SER A 184 19.42 -7.54 -13.24
CA SER A 184 20.70 -6.93 -12.95
C SER A 184 20.94 -6.84 -11.45
N TRP A 185 22.18 -6.66 -11.04
CA TRP A 185 22.52 -6.46 -9.64
C TRP A 185 21.92 -5.14 -9.12
N GLY A 186 21.11 -5.25 -8.08
CA GLY A 186 20.31 -4.17 -7.48
C GLY A 186 18.80 -4.24 -7.76
N ASP A 187 18.33 -5.17 -8.59
CA ASP A 187 16.92 -5.31 -8.97
C ASP A 187 16.12 -6.19 -7.98
N MET A 188 16.80 -7.15 -7.31
CA MET A 188 16.17 -8.15 -6.45
C MET A 188 16.56 -7.97 -4.97
N ASP A 189 16.07 -8.87 -4.11
CA ASP A 189 16.52 -8.92 -2.71
C ASP A 189 18.02 -9.22 -2.65
N PRO A 190 18.81 -8.50 -1.83
CA PRO A 190 20.26 -8.66 -1.77
C PRO A 190 20.73 -10.09 -1.53
N ALA A 191 20.07 -10.85 -0.64
CA ALA A 191 20.44 -12.22 -0.35
C ALA A 191 20.16 -13.15 -1.55
N PHE A 192 19.04 -12.90 -2.25
CA PHE A 192 18.70 -13.60 -3.48
C PHE A 192 19.75 -13.37 -4.57
N GLU A 193 20.13 -12.10 -4.79
CA GLU A 193 21.14 -11.74 -5.78
C GLU A 193 22.51 -12.35 -5.45
N ASP A 194 22.96 -12.24 -4.20
CA ASP A 194 24.25 -12.77 -3.79
C ASP A 194 24.34 -14.27 -4.04
N ALA A 195 23.27 -15.02 -3.78
CA ALA A 195 23.18 -16.43 -4.11
C ALA A 195 23.18 -16.65 -5.64
N ALA A 196 22.33 -15.98 -6.39
CA ALA A 196 22.20 -16.17 -7.85
C ALA A 196 23.49 -15.81 -8.60
N TYR A 197 24.17 -14.72 -8.20
CA TYR A 197 25.44 -14.33 -8.83
C TYR A 197 26.60 -15.28 -8.51
N SER A 198 26.57 -15.95 -7.34
CA SER A 198 27.60 -16.91 -6.95
C SER A 198 27.48 -18.30 -7.63
N LEU A 199 26.24 -18.69 -7.99
CA LEU A 199 25.96 -19.99 -8.62
C LEU A 199 26.46 -20.05 -10.06
N LYS A 200 26.81 -21.26 -10.55
CA LYS A 200 27.04 -21.53 -11.98
C LYS A 200 25.70 -21.71 -12.71
N ILE A 201 25.75 -21.62 -14.04
CA ILE A 201 24.60 -21.96 -14.88
C ILE A 201 24.18 -23.41 -14.63
N GLY A 202 22.88 -23.64 -14.38
CA GLY A 202 22.28 -24.93 -14.03
C GLY A 202 22.36 -25.30 -12.55
N GLU A 203 23.15 -24.61 -11.74
CA GLU A 203 23.30 -24.88 -10.31
C GLU A 203 22.09 -24.37 -9.50
N ILE A 204 21.79 -25.10 -8.42
CA ILE A 204 20.64 -24.83 -7.53
C ILE A 204 21.15 -24.42 -6.16
N SER A 205 20.62 -23.34 -5.60
CA SER A 205 20.97 -22.89 -4.24
C SER A 205 20.35 -23.79 -3.17
N LYS A 206 20.95 -23.82 -1.99
CA LYS A 206 20.21 -24.13 -0.75
C LYS A 206 19.12 -23.07 -0.51
N PRO A 207 18.16 -23.32 0.41
CA PRO A 207 17.21 -22.30 0.79
C PRO A 207 17.88 -20.99 1.20
N VAL A 208 17.56 -19.91 0.50
CA VAL A 208 18.12 -18.56 0.72
C VAL A 208 17.09 -17.72 1.44
N LYS A 209 17.41 -17.26 2.65
CA LYS A 209 16.54 -16.38 3.42
C LYS A 209 16.54 -14.98 2.86
N THR A 210 15.36 -14.51 2.44
CA THR A 210 15.10 -13.14 1.96
C THR A 210 14.21 -12.39 2.95
N LYS A 211 13.94 -11.12 2.71
CA LYS A 211 13.00 -10.35 3.54
C LYS A 211 11.55 -10.82 3.44
N TYR A 212 11.21 -11.64 2.44
CA TYR A 212 9.84 -12.10 2.20
C TYR A 212 9.59 -13.54 2.66
N GLY A 213 10.65 -14.34 2.81
CA GLY A 213 10.63 -15.76 3.11
C GLY A 213 11.90 -16.42 2.60
N TYR A 214 11.79 -17.62 2.08
CA TYR A 214 12.93 -18.41 1.59
C TYR A 214 12.77 -18.70 0.10
N SER A 215 13.86 -18.65 -0.66
CA SER A 215 13.90 -18.96 -2.08
C SER A 215 14.91 -20.07 -2.37
N ILE A 216 14.52 -21.05 -3.18
CA ILE A 216 15.41 -22.02 -3.82
C ILE A 216 15.62 -21.52 -5.24
N ILE A 217 16.86 -21.20 -5.61
CA ILE A 217 17.21 -20.48 -6.84
C ILE A 217 17.95 -21.43 -7.77
N LYS A 218 17.54 -21.46 -9.05
CA LYS A 218 18.29 -22.12 -10.11
C LYS A 218 18.70 -21.09 -11.15
N VAL A 219 19.98 -21.00 -11.45
CA VAL A 219 20.50 -20.10 -12.49
C VAL A 219 20.33 -20.78 -13.85
N GLU A 220 19.64 -20.11 -14.77
CA GLU A 220 19.39 -20.63 -16.12
C GLU A 220 20.41 -20.10 -17.13
N ASP A 221 20.81 -18.82 -16.99
CA ASP A 221 21.77 -18.19 -17.90
C ASP A 221 22.47 -17.00 -17.25
N LYS A 222 23.65 -16.63 -17.80
CA LYS A 222 24.41 -15.44 -17.42
C LYS A 222 24.95 -14.73 -18.66
N VAL A 223 24.53 -13.48 -18.86
CA VAL A 223 24.98 -12.63 -19.97
C VAL A 223 25.87 -11.52 -19.41
N THR A 224 27.12 -11.47 -19.88
CA THR A 224 28.08 -10.44 -19.46
C THR A 224 28.37 -9.50 -20.62
N ASN A 225 28.34 -8.20 -20.37
CA ASN A 225 28.82 -7.23 -21.33
C ASN A 225 30.37 -7.29 -21.37
N PRO A 226 30.96 -7.61 -22.53
CA PRO A 226 32.42 -7.77 -22.62
C PRO A 226 33.18 -6.45 -22.59
N ILE A 227 32.49 -5.31 -22.80
CA ILE A 227 33.12 -3.98 -22.82
C ILE A 227 33.11 -3.41 -21.42
N ILE A 228 34.28 -3.41 -20.77
CA ILE A 228 34.50 -2.88 -19.42
C ILE A 228 35.55 -1.77 -19.54
N THR A 229 35.11 -0.52 -19.47
CA THR A 229 36.01 0.64 -19.54
C THR A 229 35.98 1.47 -18.26
N GLU A 230 37.08 2.16 -17.96
CA GLU A 230 37.12 3.10 -16.82
C GLU A 230 36.09 4.24 -16.96
N TRP A 231 35.81 4.66 -18.20
CA TRP A 231 34.78 5.67 -18.46
C TRP A 231 33.37 5.20 -18.03
N GLU A 232 33.00 3.95 -18.36
CA GLU A 232 31.71 3.37 -17.93
C GLU A 232 31.66 3.18 -16.41
N PHE A 233 32.78 2.77 -15.79
CA PHE A 233 32.89 2.71 -14.34
C PHE A 233 32.59 4.07 -13.70
N GLN A 234 33.25 5.13 -14.17
CA GLN A 234 33.03 6.48 -13.62
C GLN A 234 31.59 6.96 -13.83
N LYS A 235 31.00 6.67 -14.99
CA LYS A 235 29.60 6.99 -15.29
C LYS A 235 28.62 6.28 -14.34
N LYS A 236 28.85 5.03 -14.01
CA LYS A 236 27.99 4.22 -13.14
C LYS A 236 28.33 4.35 -11.63
N LYS A 237 29.45 4.97 -11.28
CA LYS A 237 30.00 5.01 -9.90
C LYS A 237 28.99 5.50 -8.87
N ASN A 238 28.23 6.55 -9.16
CA ASN A 238 27.23 7.06 -8.24
C ASN A 238 26.03 6.12 -8.04
N HIS A 239 25.58 5.48 -9.10
CA HIS A 239 24.51 4.49 -9.05
C HIS A 239 24.93 3.28 -8.20
N MET A 240 26.12 2.72 -8.45
CA MET A 240 26.66 1.62 -7.66
C MET A 240 26.82 1.99 -6.18
N ARG A 241 27.29 3.20 -5.88
CA ARG A 241 27.38 3.71 -4.52
C ARG A 241 26.02 3.71 -3.80
N GLN A 242 24.96 4.09 -4.51
CA GLN A 242 23.59 4.07 -3.97
C GLN A 242 23.14 2.63 -3.68
N ILE A 243 23.36 1.69 -4.59
CA ILE A 243 23.00 0.28 -4.38
C ILE A 243 23.77 -0.29 -3.17
N ILE A 244 25.08 -0.09 -3.09
CA ILE A 244 25.90 -0.56 -1.95
C ILE A 244 25.40 0.04 -0.64
N ARG A 245 25.10 1.35 -0.62
CA ARG A 245 24.54 2.00 0.58
C ARG A 245 23.20 1.39 0.98
N LEU A 246 22.32 1.11 0.03
CA LEU A 246 21.03 0.45 0.30
C LEU A 246 21.21 -0.95 0.87
N ARG A 247 22.12 -1.74 0.32
CA ARG A 247 22.43 -3.09 0.81
C ARG A 247 22.99 -3.08 2.24
N LYS A 248 23.86 -2.12 2.56
CA LYS A 248 24.48 -1.96 3.88
C LYS A 248 23.54 -1.37 4.96
N LYS A 249 22.41 -0.77 4.57
CA LYS A 249 21.52 -0.08 5.52
C LYS A 249 21.09 -0.94 6.68
N ARG A 250 20.61 -2.15 6.41
CA ARG A 250 20.09 -3.07 7.44
C ARG A 250 21.16 -3.44 8.45
N ASP A 251 22.34 -3.82 7.99
CA ASP A 251 23.43 -4.22 8.87
C ASP A 251 23.98 -3.05 9.65
N ALA A 252 24.06 -1.87 9.03
CA ALA A 252 24.44 -0.63 9.72
C ALA A 252 23.42 -0.25 10.81
N GLU A 253 22.12 -0.38 10.53
CA GLU A 253 21.07 -0.16 11.54
C GLU A 253 21.19 -1.14 12.72
N LEU A 254 21.35 -2.42 12.44
CA LEU A 254 21.51 -3.45 13.48
C LEU A 254 22.77 -3.22 14.31
N LYS A 255 23.89 -2.91 13.66
CA LYS A 255 25.15 -2.59 14.33
C LYS A 255 25.01 -1.37 15.22
N TYR A 256 24.39 -0.30 14.72
CA TYR A 256 24.14 0.90 15.49
C TYR A 256 23.22 0.59 16.69
N LEU A 257 22.12 -0.12 16.45
CA LEU A 257 21.16 -0.49 17.48
C LEU A 257 21.82 -1.29 18.61
N ASN A 258 22.62 -2.31 18.28
CA ASN A 258 23.34 -3.14 19.25
C ASN A 258 24.37 -2.33 20.07
N ASN A 259 24.91 -1.25 19.48
CA ASN A 259 25.85 -0.37 20.20
C ASN A 259 25.16 0.58 21.18
N VAL A 260 23.91 0.98 20.91
CA VAL A 260 23.19 1.98 21.74
C VAL A 260 22.14 1.37 22.66
N VAL A 261 21.65 0.17 22.33
CA VAL A 261 20.60 -0.54 23.08
C VAL A 261 21.06 -1.96 23.39
N ASP A 262 21.14 -2.28 24.66
CA ASP A 262 21.28 -3.69 25.07
C ASP A 262 19.89 -4.36 24.98
N LEU A 263 19.63 -5.00 23.84
CA LEU A 263 18.35 -5.65 23.56
C LEU A 263 18.04 -6.81 24.52
N ASN A 264 19.08 -7.44 25.11
CA ASN A 264 18.92 -8.53 26.08
C ASN A 264 18.44 -8.02 27.44
N SER A 265 18.71 -6.76 27.74
CA SER A 265 18.23 -6.12 28.98
C SER A 265 16.75 -5.71 28.91
N ILE A 266 16.06 -5.89 27.77
CA ILE A 266 14.62 -5.67 27.68
C ILE A 266 13.91 -6.93 28.18
N SER A 267 13.43 -6.90 29.42
CA SER A 267 12.63 -7.97 29.98
C SER A 267 11.14 -7.76 29.69
N ILE A 268 10.43 -8.83 29.37
CA ILE A 268 8.99 -8.84 29.13
C ILE A 268 8.36 -9.86 30.05
N ASP A 269 7.30 -9.45 30.76
CA ASP A 269 6.48 -10.36 31.56
C ASP A 269 5.43 -11.03 30.65
N GLU A 270 5.59 -12.33 30.45
CA GLU A 270 4.75 -13.10 29.52
C GLU A 270 3.28 -13.18 29.94
N LYS A 271 2.98 -13.16 31.24
CA LYS A 271 1.60 -13.17 31.74
C LYS A 271 0.93 -11.82 31.42
N ASN A 272 1.62 -10.73 31.67
CA ASN A 272 1.10 -9.39 31.41
C ASN A 272 1.07 -9.08 29.91
N LEU A 273 1.96 -9.66 29.09
CA LEU A 273 1.90 -9.60 27.62
C LEU A 273 0.65 -10.30 27.08
N LYS A 274 0.28 -11.49 27.62
CA LYS A 274 -0.97 -12.17 27.26
C LYS A 274 -2.20 -11.34 27.64
N THR A 275 -2.17 -10.68 28.79
CA THR A 275 -3.21 -9.75 29.22
C THR A 275 -3.36 -8.60 28.21
N LEU A 276 -2.26 -7.95 27.84
CA LEU A 276 -2.24 -6.88 26.83
C LEU A 276 -2.79 -7.36 25.48
N PHE A 277 -2.41 -8.57 25.06
CA PHE A 277 -2.89 -9.15 23.80
C PHE A 277 -4.41 -9.34 23.82
N SER A 278 -4.94 -9.91 24.91
CA SER A 278 -6.39 -10.11 25.08
C SER A 278 -7.16 -8.79 25.06
N MET A 279 -6.64 -7.73 25.69
CA MET A 279 -7.24 -6.39 25.67
C MET A 279 -7.31 -5.82 24.24
N LEU A 280 -6.24 -5.94 23.49
CA LEU A 280 -6.17 -5.44 22.11
C LEU A 280 -7.10 -6.20 21.15
N MET A 281 -7.26 -7.53 21.33
CA MET A 281 -8.10 -8.36 20.46
C MET A 281 -9.58 -8.26 20.77
N GLN A 282 -9.96 -8.10 22.05
CA GLN A 282 -11.36 -8.10 22.48
C GLN A 282 -12.01 -6.72 22.51
N ASN A 283 -11.27 -5.64 22.26
CA ASN A 283 -11.72 -4.24 22.46
C ASN A 283 -12.36 -4.00 23.86
N LYS A 284 -12.02 -4.81 24.86
CA LYS A 284 -12.51 -4.66 26.22
C LYS A 284 -11.63 -3.71 27.01
N ASN A 285 -12.24 -2.68 27.55
CA ASN A 285 -11.64 -1.95 28.68
C ASN A 285 -11.74 -2.88 29.89
N LEU A 286 -10.62 -3.47 30.29
CA LEU A 286 -10.55 -4.23 31.54
C LEU A 286 -10.62 -3.26 32.73
N GLU A 287 -11.28 -3.72 33.80
CA GLU A 287 -11.44 -3.01 35.07
C GLU A 287 -10.10 -2.47 35.61
N ASN A 288 -10.15 -1.34 36.29
CA ASN A 288 -9.05 -0.49 36.77
C ASN A 288 -7.86 -1.18 37.50
N GLN A 289 -7.94 -2.47 37.84
CA GLN A 289 -6.90 -3.18 38.58
C GLN A 289 -5.72 -3.67 37.73
N ASN A 290 -5.91 -3.89 36.43
CA ASN A 290 -4.85 -4.43 35.55
C ASN A 290 -3.98 -3.36 34.89
N ASN A 291 -4.34 -2.10 35.02
CA ASN A 291 -3.71 -0.98 34.31
C ASN A 291 -2.26 -0.73 34.76
N LYS A 292 -1.95 -0.99 36.04
CA LYS A 292 -0.62 -0.76 36.64
C LYS A 292 0.36 -1.93 36.50
N LEU A 293 -0.06 -3.04 35.89
CA LEU A 293 0.80 -4.22 35.71
C LEU A 293 1.97 -3.88 34.79
N ILE A 294 3.17 -4.21 35.22
CA ILE A 294 4.39 -3.99 34.42
C ILE A 294 4.48 -5.10 33.38
N CYS A 295 4.40 -4.74 32.09
CA CYS A 295 4.50 -5.66 30.98
C CYS A 295 5.93 -5.76 30.43
N ALA A 296 6.66 -4.65 30.41
CA ALA A 296 8.06 -4.64 29.98
C ALA A 296 8.91 -3.75 30.88
N LYS A 297 10.20 -4.04 30.94
CA LYS A 297 11.17 -3.28 31.73
C LYS A 297 12.49 -3.14 30.98
N TYR A 298 13.07 -1.95 31.05
CA TYR A 298 14.41 -1.68 30.54
C TYR A 298 15.16 -0.77 31.52
N LYS A 299 16.24 -1.25 32.10
CA LYS A 299 16.98 -0.56 33.18
C LYS A 299 15.99 -0.12 34.30
N ASN A 300 15.94 1.17 34.59
CA ASN A 300 15.06 1.72 35.62
C ASN A 300 13.67 2.16 35.09
N LYS A 301 13.37 1.96 33.83
CA LYS A 301 12.07 2.31 33.24
C LYS A 301 11.16 1.09 33.16
N ASN A 302 9.98 1.22 33.73
CA ASN A 302 8.90 0.24 33.61
C ASN A 302 7.89 0.72 32.56
N TYR A 303 7.30 -0.23 31.83
CA TYR A 303 6.24 -0.02 30.87
C TYR A 303 5.02 -0.81 31.32
N THR A 304 3.95 -0.11 31.65
CA THR A 304 2.71 -0.76 32.11
C THR A 304 1.87 -1.26 30.94
N VAL A 305 0.94 -2.17 31.23
CA VAL A 305 -0.04 -2.67 30.27
C VAL A 305 -0.85 -1.52 29.68
N GLU A 306 -1.30 -0.57 30.51
CA GLU A 306 -2.06 0.61 30.07
C GLU A 306 -1.24 1.52 29.15
N GLU A 307 0.01 1.84 29.52
CA GLU A 307 0.89 2.66 28.67
C GLU A 307 1.10 2.00 27.31
N LEU A 308 1.38 0.70 27.28
CA LEU A 308 1.63 -0.04 26.05
C LEU A 308 0.36 -0.17 25.20
N GLU A 309 -0.79 -0.41 25.81
CA GLU A 309 -2.07 -0.46 25.11
C GLU A 309 -2.35 0.86 24.40
N LYS A 310 -2.25 1.98 25.12
CA LYS A 310 -2.42 3.33 24.55
C LYS A 310 -1.47 3.56 23.39
N ARG A 311 -0.18 3.28 23.57
CA ARG A 311 0.85 3.48 22.53
C ARG A 311 0.66 2.60 21.31
N ILE A 312 0.16 1.37 21.48
CA ILE A 312 -0.17 0.48 20.37
C ILE A 312 -1.43 0.98 19.65
N LYS A 313 -2.44 1.47 20.40
CA LYS A 313 -3.65 2.09 19.81
C LYS A 313 -3.34 3.37 19.02
N ASP A 314 -2.30 4.11 19.39
CA ASP A 314 -1.84 5.31 18.70
C ASP A 314 -1.07 4.97 17.38
N ILE A 315 -0.65 3.71 17.18
CA ILE A 315 -0.09 3.27 15.90
C ILE A 315 -1.19 3.32 14.82
N PRO A 316 -0.91 3.90 13.63
CA PRO A 316 -1.87 3.92 12.52
C PRO A 316 -2.43 2.54 12.23
N VAL A 317 -3.73 2.45 11.95
CA VAL A 317 -4.50 1.19 11.78
C VAL A 317 -3.81 0.21 10.83
N PHE A 318 -3.31 0.70 9.69
CA PHE A 318 -2.61 -0.13 8.69
C PHE A 318 -1.41 -0.91 9.24
N HIS A 319 -0.69 -0.34 10.22
CA HIS A 319 0.43 -1.01 10.88
C HIS A 319 -0.05 -1.87 12.05
N ARG A 320 -1.04 -1.38 12.79
CA ARG A 320 -1.56 -2.05 13.99
C ARG A 320 -2.24 -3.38 13.69
N ILE A 321 -3.00 -3.50 12.60
CA ILE A 321 -3.66 -4.76 12.20
C ILE A 321 -2.68 -5.92 11.95
N LYS A 322 -1.41 -5.61 11.72
CA LYS A 322 -0.35 -6.62 11.56
C LYS A 322 0.07 -7.27 12.88
N ILE A 323 -0.28 -6.66 14.02
CA ILE A 323 0.03 -7.19 15.37
C ILE A 323 -1.09 -8.19 15.75
N ASN A 324 -1.12 -9.34 15.10
CA ASN A 324 -2.19 -10.34 15.22
C ASN A 324 -1.77 -11.63 15.94
N SER A 325 -0.56 -11.67 16.49
CA SER A 325 -0.06 -12.78 17.30
C SER A 325 0.73 -12.29 18.51
N LEU A 326 0.90 -13.17 19.50
CA LEU A 326 1.63 -12.85 20.73
C LEU A 326 3.12 -12.51 20.43
N ASP A 327 3.72 -13.18 19.45
CA ASP A 327 5.11 -12.93 19.05
C ASP A 327 5.28 -11.58 18.35
N LEU A 328 4.32 -11.21 17.51
CA LEU A 328 4.30 -9.89 16.87
C LEU A 328 4.03 -8.79 17.90
N LEU A 329 3.19 -9.05 18.91
CA LEU A 329 3.00 -8.12 20.01
C LEU A 329 4.28 -7.97 20.84
N ARG A 330 4.98 -9.07 21.15
CA ARG A 330 6.29 -9.02 21.85
C ARG A 330 7.30 -8.17 21.07
N THR A 331 7.34 -8.37 19.77
CA THR A 331 8.21 -7.58 18.88
C THR A 331 7.81 -6.10 18.88
N ALA A 332 6.52 -5.79 18.85
CA ALA A 332 6.00 -4.42 18.91
C ALA A 332 6.36 -3.75 20.25
N VAL A 333 6.20 -4.46 21.37
CA VAL A 333 6.57 -3.97 22.70
C VAL A 333 8.07 -3.67 22.79
N LYS A 334 8.93 -4.59 22.32
CA LYS A 334 10.38 -4.33 22.22
C LYS A 334 10.67 -3.12 21.34
N GLY A 335 9.99 -3.00 20.21
CA GLY A 335 10.10 -1.87 19.30
C GLY A 335 9.73 -0.53 19.96
N ILE A 336 8.70 -0.50 20.82
CA ILE A 336 8.31 0.68 21.58
C ILE A 336 9.41 1.10 22.56
N VAL A 337 9.99 0.14 23.30
CA VAL A 337 11.10 0.38 24.21
C VAL A 337 12.32 0.95 23.47
N VAL A 338 12.70 0.34 22.36
CA VAL A 338 13.81 0.79 21.52
C VAL A 338 13.56 2.20 20.97
N GLN A 339 12.35 2.49 20.49
CA GLN A 339 12.01 3.83 20.01
C GLN A 339 12.15 4.90 21.09
N ASP A 340 11.82 4.59 22.35
CA ASP A 340 12.00 5.54 23.46
C ASP A 340 13.48 5.83 23.73
N ILE A 341 14.32 4.81 23.69
CA ILE A 341 15.75 4.97 23.88
C ILE A 341 16.35 5.84 22.77
N LEU A 342 16.00 5.54 21.52
CA LEU A 342 16.44 6.31 20.36
C LEU A 342 15.92 7.75 20.38
N MET A 343 14.65 7.94 20.80
CA MET A 343 14.07 9.28 20.94
C MET A 343 14.80 10.10 22.00
N ASN A 344 15.06 9.52 23.19
CA ASN A 344 15.83 10.18 24.23
C ASN A 344 17.24 10.57 23.76
N LEU A 345 17.86 9.71 22.94
CA LEU A 345 19.17 10.00 22.34
C LEU A 345 19.08 11.17 21.35
N ALA A 346 18.05 11.18 20.49
CA ALA A 346 17.81 12.26 19.54
C ALA A 346 17.58 13.61 20.23
N LEU A 347 16.77 13.62 21.31
CA LEU A 347 16.50 14.81 22.12
C LEU A 347 17.75 15.32 22.82
N LYS A 348 18.59 14.42 23.38
CA LYS A 348 19.89 14.82 23.98
C LYS A 348 20.82 15.46 22.96
N LYS A 349 20.70 15.10 21.69
CA LYS A 349 21.49 15.69 20.59
C LYS A 349 20.83 16.94 19.98
N ASN A 350 19.68 17.38 20.52
CA ASN A 350 18.86 18.49 20.02
C ASN A 350 18.39 18.31 18.56
N TYR A 351 18.23 17.08 18.08
CA TYR A 351 17.74 16.82 16.73
C TYR A 351 16.29 17.26 16.50
N ASP A 352 15.49 17.34 17.56
CA ASP A 352 14.15 17.91 17.55
C ASP A 352 14.11 19.43 17.26
N LYS A 353 15.26 20.11 17.35
CA LYS A 353 15.43 21.55 17.09
C LYS A 353 16.16 21.84 15.77
N ASP A 354 16.59 20.81 15.07
CA ASP A 354 17.27 20.96 13.78
C ASP A 354 16.31 21.57 12.74
N THR A 355 16.82 22.52 11.93
CA THR A 355 16.01 23.25 10.95
C THR A 355 15.37 22.32 9.92
N GLU A 356 16.06 21.27 9.49
CA GLU A 356 15.53 20.27 8.54
C GLU A 356 14.36 19.49 9.17
N VAL A 357 14.49 19.11 10.43
CA VAL A 357 13.44 18.42 11.21
C VAL A 357 12.23 19.33 11.40
N LEU A 358 12.43 20.56 11.82
CA LEU A 358 11.34 21.53 12.02
C LEU A 358 10.60 21.83 10.72
N THR A 359 11.32 22.04 9.63
CA THR A 359 10.72 22.26 8.30
C THR A 359 9.89 21.07 7.85
N THR A 360 10.41 19.86 8.08
CA THR A 360 9.69 18.62 7.73
C THR A 360 8.42 18.45 8.58
N ILE A 361 8.50 18.73 9.89
CA ILE A 361 7.34 18.68 10.80
C ILE A 361 6.27 19.70 10.36
N GLU A 362 6.65 20.94 10.02
CA GLU A 362 5.68 21.93 9.52
C GLU A 362 5.02 21.50 8.22
N LYS A 363 5.76 20.85 7.31
CA LYS A 363 5.18 20.24 6.09
C LYS A 363 4.14 19.16 6.45
N TYR A 364 4.45 18.25 7.39
CA TYR A 364 3.50 17.24 7.87
C TYR A 364 2.29 17.88 8.54
N LYS A 365 2.49 18.85 9.42
CA LYS A 365 1.42 19.57 10.11
C LYS A 365 0.41 20.17 9.13
N ARG A 366 0.91 20.83 8.07
CA ARG A 366 0.07 21.38 7.01
C ARG A 366 -0.68 20.28 6.26
N ASN A 367 0.00 19.21 5.86
CA ASN A 367 -0.61 18.11 5.10
C ASN A 367 -1.70 17.39 5.92
N ILE A 368 -1.45 17.12 7.19
CA ILE A 368 -2.43 16.51 8.11
C ILE A 368 -3.63 17.45 8.29
N PHE A 369 -3.38 18.76 8.53
CA PHE A 369 -4.45 19.74 8.60
C PHE A 369 -5.34 19.73 7.35
N LEU A 370 -4.74 19.77 6.17
CA LEU A 370 -5.46 19.78 4.89
C LEU A 370 -6.28 18.50 4.66
N LYS A 371 -5.78 17.35 5.11
CA LYS A 371 -6.52 16.08 5.09
C LYS A 371 -7.80 16.20 5.92
N TYR A 372 -7.67 16.54 7.20
CA TYR A 372 -8.82 16.67 8.11
C TYR A 372 -9.77 17.81 7.69
N LYS A 373 -9.24 18.89 7.14
CA LYS A 373 -10.04 20.02 6.64
C LYS A 373 -10.91 19.64 5.46
N ARG A 374 -10.36 18.88 4.50
CA ARG A 374 -11.16 18.37 3.38
C ARG A 374 -12.24 17.40 3.85
N GLU A 375 -11.96 16.56 4.84
CA GLU A 375 -12.94 15.67 5.47
C GLU A 375 -14.04 16.47 6.21
N GLU A 376 -13.67 17.49 6.98
CA GLU A 376 -14.61 18.39 7.65
C GLU A 376 -15.54 19.08 6.66
N ILE A 377 -14.99 19.68 5.60
CA ILE A 377 -15.76 20.35 4.54
C ILE A 377 -16.74 19.37 3.90
N HIS A 378 -16.26 18.17 3.57
CA HIS A 378 -17.06 17.12 2.96
C HIS A 378 -18.18 16.66 3.90
N ASN A 379 -17.90 16.44 5.18
CA ASN A 379 -18.88 15.96 6.16
C ASN A 379 -19.95 16.99 6.46
N ASN A 380 -19.58 18.27 6.54
CA ASN A 380 -20.50 19.36 6.88
C ASN A 380 -21.34 19.85 5.69
N TYR A 381 -20.97 19.47 4.46
CA TYR A 381 -21.73 19.88 3.29
C TYR A 381 -23.08 19.16 3.24
N LYS A 382 -24.15 19.93 3.04
CA LYS A 382 -25.52 19.42 2.90
C LYS A 382 -26.03 19.73 1.51
N PHE A 383 -26.49 18.70 0.81
CA PHE A 383 -27.25 18.88 -0.43
C PHE A 383 -28.71 19.17 -0.11
N PRO A 384 -29.39 20.01 -0.88
CA PRO A 384 -30.85 20.09 -0.83
C PRO A 384 -31.48 18.73 -1.17
N ASP A 385 -32.61 18.41 -0.51
CA ASP A 385 -33.32 17.14 -0.73
C ASP A 385 -33.72 16.93 -2.19
N SER A 386 -34.05 18.01 -2.91
CA SER A 386 -34.36 17.98 -4.34
C SER A 386 -33.16 17.45 -5.19
N VAL A 387 -31.93 17.79 -4.81
CA VAL A 387 -30.72 17.34 -5.51
C VAL A 387 -30.48 15.87 -5.22
N ILE A 388 -30.68 15.41 -3.97
CA ILE A 388 -30.57 14.01 -3.57
C ILE A 388 -31.63 13.16 -4.29
N TYR A 389 -32.86 13.67 -4.40
CA TYR A 389 -33.96 13.03 -5.09
C TYR A 389 -33.72 12.89 -6.60
N ASN A 390 -33.16 13.93 -7.24
CA ASN A 390 -32.79 13.87 -8.65
C ASN A 390 -31.69 12.82 -8.88
N PHE A 391 -30.67 12.78 -8.01
CA PHE A 391 -29.62 11.75 -8.06
C PHE A 391 -30.20 10.35 -7.93
N TYR A 392 -31.14 10.12 -7.01
CA TYR A 392 -31.86 8.87 -6.86
C TYR A 392 -32.57 8.45 -8.16
N LYS A 393 -33.27 9.38 -8.82
CA LYS A 393 -33.97 9.09 -10.09
C LYS A 393 -32.99 8.73 -11.23
N GLU A 394 -31.95 9.56 -11.39
CA GLU A 394 -30.96 9.39 -12.46
C GLU A 394 -30.13 8.10 -12.29
N ASN A 395 -29.94 7.66 -11.06
CA ASN A 395 -29.10 6.52 -10.68
C ASN A 395 -29.91 5.37 -10.08
N SER A 396 -31.11 5.15 -10.56
CA SER A 396 -32.08 4.16 -10.03
C SER A 396 -31.52 2.74 -9.93
N VAL A 397 -30.52 2.38 -10.73
CA VAL A 397 -29.84 1.06 -10.70
C VAL A 397 -29.22 0.75 -9.34
N TYR A 398 -28.66 1.76 -8.65
CA TYR A 398 -28.06 1.59 -7.31
C TYR A 398 -29.07 1.37 -6.19
N PHE A 399 -30.34 1.59 -6.49
CA PHE A 399 -31.41 1.57 -5.48
C PHE A 399 -32.43 0.45 -5.71
N LYS A 400 -32.15 -0.44 -6.65
CA LYS A 400 -32.96 -1.65 -6.86
C LYS A 400 -32.55 -2.74 -5.89
N THR A 401 -33.52 -3.48 -5.37
CA THR A 401 -33.24 -4.75 -4.71
C THR A 401 -32.84 -5.77 -5.77
N GLU A 402 -31.98 -6.69 -5.42
CA GLU A 402 -31.71 -7.84 -6.28
C GLU A 402 -32.94 -8.72 -6.39
N PRO A 403 -33.18 -9.38 -7.54
CA PRO A 403 -34.20 -10.40 -7.64
C PRO A 403 -33.86 -11.57 -6.73
N GLN A 404 -34.87 -12.14 -6.09
CA GLN A 404 -34.75 -13.30 -5.22
C GLN A 404 -35.38 -14.53 -5.86
N PHE A 405 -34.75 -15.66 -5.67
CA PHE A 405 -35.19 -16.93 -6.21
C PHE A 405 -35.32 -17.95 -5.09
N LYS A 406 -36.43 -18.68 -5.11
CA LYS A 406 -36.62 -19.90 -4.35
C LYS A 406 -36.32 -21.05 -5.29
N ILE A 407 -35.34 -21.88 -4.96
CA ILE A 407 -34.92 -22.98 -5.81
C ILE A 407 -34.98 -24.31 -5.08
N GLN A 408 -34.92 -25.38 -5.84
CA GLN A 408 -34.71 -26.73 -5.36
C GLN A 408 -33.48 -27.29 -6.06
N GLU A 409 -32.55 -27.90 -5.34
CA GLU A 409 -31.28 -28.36 -5.88
C GLU A 409 -30.93 -29.80 -5.48
N ILE A 410 -30.13 -30.47 -6.32
CA ILE A 410 -29.44 -31.71 -6.02
C ILE A 410 -27.99 -31.56 -6.43
N ILE A 411 -27.06 -31.81 -5.51
CA ILE A 411 -25.62 -31.72 -5.77
C ILE A 411 -25.01 -33.10 -5.56
N VAL A 412 -24.32 -33.58 -6.61
CA VAL A 412 -23.61 -34.87 -6.57
C VAL A 412 -22.20 -34.75 -7.12
N LYS A 413 -21.33 -35.71 -6.82
CA LYS A 413 -19.94 -35.68 -7.24
C LYS A 413 -19.73 -36.25 -8.65
N GLU A 414 -20.52 -37.25 -9.02
CA GLU A 414 -20.32 -38.02 -10.25
C GLU A 414 -21.35 -37.66 -11.31
N LYS A 415 -20.89 -37.43 -12.55
CA LYS A 415 -21.75 -37.10 -13.68
C LYS A 415 -22.77 -38.19 -13.97
N ILE A 416 -22.35 -39.46 -13.92
CA ILE A 416 -23.22 -40.62 -14.17
C ILE A 416 -24.42 -40.66 -13.22
N LEU A 417 -24.18 -40.38 -11.93
CA LEU A 417 -25.22 -40.27 -10.93
C LEU A 417 -26.17 -39.10 -11.21
N ALA A 418 -25.63 -37.94 -11.59
CA ALA A 418 -26.43 -36.77 -11.94
C ALA A 418 -27.34 -37.05 -13.16
N ASP A 419 -26.82 -37.70 -14.20
CA ASP A 419 -27.56 -38.09 -15.40
C ASP A 419 -28.67 -39.11 -15.06
N SER A 420 -28.39 -40.08 -14.20
CA SER A 420 -29.37 -41.06 -13.71
C SER A 420 -30.50 -40.37 -12.90
N ILE A 421 -30.17 -39.43 -12.00
CA ILE A 421 -31.16 -38.66 -11.26
C ILE A 421 -32.02 -37.81 -12.22
N LEU A 422 -31.44 -37.20 -13.22
CA LEU A 422 -32.22 -36.46 -14.23
C LEU A 422 -33.20 -37.35 -14.98
N THR A 423 -32.79 -38.55 -15.33
CA THR A 423 -33.68 -39.55 -15.95
C THR A 423 -34.84 -39.96 -15.01
N LEU A 424 -34.56 -40.18 -13.73
CA LEU A 424 -35.62 -40.49 -12.74
C LEU A 424 -36.63 -39.33 -12.63
N ILE A 425 -36.14 -38.07 -12.62
CA ILE A 425 -37.02 -36.89 -12.57
C ILE A 425 -37.88 -36.81 -13.88
N GLN A 426 -37.30 -37.08 -15.04
CA GLN A 426 -38.02 -37.10 -16.32
C GLN A 426 -39.10 -38.19 -16.36
N ASN A 427 -38.87 -39.30 -15.67
CA ASN A 427 -39.83 -40.40 -15.51
C ASN A 427 -40.89 -40.17 -14.41
N GLY A 428 -40.90 -38.98 -13.78
CA GLY A 428 -41.93 -38.57 -12.84
C GLY A 428 -41.57 -38.75 -11.35
N GLU A 429 -40.36 -39.17 -11.05
CA GLU A 429 -39.92 -39.27 -9.64
C GLU A 429 -39.85 -37.90 -8.98
N ASN A 430 -40.16 -37.88 -7.69
CA ASN A 430 -40.22 -36.64 -6.92
C ASN A 430 -38.82 -36.07 -6.65
N PHE A 431 -38.58 -34.83 -7.12
CA PHE A 431 -37.31 -34.14 -7.01
C PHE A 431 -36.84 -34.02 -5.53
N GLY A 432 -37.76 -33.73 -4.60
CA GLY A 432 -37.44 -33.57 -3.18
C GLY A 432 -36.98 -34.86 -2.52
N ILE A 433 -37.60 -35.99 -2.90
CA ILE A 433 -37.20 -37.33 -2.40
C ILE A 433 -35.78 -37.64 -2.92
N LEU A 434 -35.51 -37.38 -4.21
CA LEU A 434 -34.18 -37.58 -4.77
C LEU A 434 -33.14 -36.65 -4.15
N ALA A 435 -33.51 -35.41 -3.84
CA ALA A 435 -32.64 -34.49 -3.11
C ALA A 435 -32.27 -35.01 -1.71
N LYS A 436 -33.24 -35.50 -0.94
CA LYS A 436 -32.98 -36.11 0.36
C LYS A 436 -32.05 -37.31 0.29
N THR A 437 -32.20 -38.09 -0.79
CA THR A 437 -31.47 -39.35 -0.94
C THR A 437 -30.04 -39.14 -1.42
N PHE A 438 -29.85 -38.28 -2.40
CA PHE A 438 -28.60 -38.24 -3.14
C PHE A 438 -27.81 -36.94 -2.98
N SER A 439 -28.42 -35.83 -2.52
CA SER A 439 -27.71 -34.55 -2.46
C SER A 439 -26.63 -34.50 -1.39
N LEU A 440 -25.46 -34.02 -1.74
CA LEU A 440 -24.31 -33.87 -0.84
C LEU A 440 -24.46 -32.67 0.11
N ARG A 441 -25.23 -31.64 -0.26
CA ARG A 441 -25.50 -30.50 0.63
C ARG A 441 -26.59 -30.86 1.63
N LYS A 442 -26.15 -31.32 2.80
CA LYS A 442 -27.07 -31.85 3.85
C LYS A 442 -28.18 -30.87 4.25
N ILE A 443 -27.84 -29.57 4.41
CA ILE A 443 -28.78 -28.53 4.85
C ILE A 443 -29.96 -28.39 3.86
N SER A 444 -29.71 -28.33 2.55
CA SER A 444 -30.79 -28.27 1.57
C SER A 444 -31.43 -29.64 1.36
N ALA A 445 -30.65 -30.74 1.41
CA ALA A 445 -31.16 -32.09 1.26
C ALA A 445 -32.24 -32.47 2.31
N GLU A 446 -32.03 -32.14 3.59
CA GLU A 446 -32.99 -32.35 4.67
C GLU A 446 -34.31 -31.59 4.42
N ASN A 447 -34.24 -30.45 3.74
CA ASN A 447 -35.39 -29.66 3.32
C ASN A 447 -35.79 -29.95 1.85
N GLU A 448 -35.74 -31.21 1.39
CA GLU A 448 -36.14 -31.63 0.04
C GLU A 448 -35.34 -30.94 -1.09
N GLY A 449 -34.15 -30.46 -0.80
CA GLY A 449 -33.32 -29.66 -1.72
C GLY A 449 -33.73 -28.20 -1.82
N ILE A 450 -34.70 -27.73 -1.05
CA ILE A 450 -35.25 -26.39 -1.09
C ILE A 450 -34.29 -25.40 -0.44
N ILE A 451 -33.95 -24.35 -1.19
CA ILE A 451 -33.33 -23.12 -0.71
C ILE A 451 -34.39 -22.02 -0.84
N ASP A 452 -34.74 -21.40 0.27
CA ASP A 452 -35.75 -20.35 0.31
C ASP A 452 -35.26 -19.06 -0.34
N PHE A 453 -36.11 -18.08 -0.52
CA PHE A 453 -35.81 -16.84 -1.24
C PHE A 453 -34.45 -16.26 -0.89
N SER A 454 -33.53 -16.33 -1.83
CA SER A 454 -32.17 -15.84 -1.72
C SER A 454 -31.81 -14.98 -2.92
N ASN A 455 -30.96 -13.97 -2.73
CA ASN A 455 -30.50 -13.13 -3.82
C ASN A 455 -29.74 -13.97 -4.86
N SER A 456 -29.86 -13.62 -6.13
CA SER A 456 -29.21 -14.38 -7.22
C SER A 456 -27.72 -14.56 -7.02
N THR A 457 -27.04 -13.54 -6.48
CA THR A 457 -25.58 -13.56 -6.19
C THR A 457 -25.17 -14.63 -5.18
N GLN A 458 -26.07 -15.09 -4.31
CA GLN A 458 -25.79 -16.14 -3.31
C GLN A 458 -25.66 -17.54 -3.92
N PHE A 459 -26.12 -17.73 -5.15
CA PHE A 459 -26.00 -18.99 -5.86
C PHE A 459 -24.67 -19.15 -6.62
N GLY A 460 -23.74 -18.20 -6.48
CA GLY A 460 -22.38 -18.27 -7.05
C GLY A 460 -22.39 -18.49 -8.56
N ALA A 461 -21.70 -19.53 -9.04
CA ALA A 461 -21.59 -19.84 -10.46
C ALA A 461 -22.93 -20.17 -11.15
N LEU A 462 -24.00 -20.50 -10.40
CA LEU A 462 -25.35 -20.71 -10.94
C LEU A 462 -26.16 -19.42 -11.10
N SER A 463 -25.68 -18.29 -10.63
CA SER A 463 -26.43 -17.02 -10.60
C SER A 463 -27.06 -16.68 -11.95
N ASP A 464 -26.26 -16.63 -13.01
CA ASP A 464 -26.72 -16.30 -14.36
C ASP A 464 -27.71 -17.32 -14.93
N ASN A 465 -27.50 -18.61 -14.63
CA ASN A 465 -28.38 -19.68 -15.07
C ASN A 465 -29.75 -19.55 -14.39
N ILE A 466 -29.77 -19.38 -13.07
CA ILE A 466 -31.00 -19.26 -12.27
C ILE A 466 -31.82 -18.04 -12.71
N GLN A 467 -31.18 -16.90 -12.99
CA GLN A 467 -31.87 -15.70 -13.46
C GLN A 467 -32.61 -15.90 -14.79
N LYS A 468 -32.07 -16.76 -15.66
CA LYS A 468 -32.61 -17.04 -17.00
C LYS A 468 -33.57 -18.24 -17.01
N SER A 469 -33.71 -18.93 -15.87
CA SER A 469 -34.50 -20.17 -15.79
C SER A 469 -36.00 -19.90 -15.70
N GLU A 470 -36.78 -20.79 -16.31
CA GLU A 470 -38.23 -20.87 -16.23
C GLU A 470 -38.64 -21.55 -14.90
N ILE A 471 -39.71 -21.06 -14.26
CA ILE A 471 -40.25 -21.64 -13.02
C ILE A 471 -40.75 -23.05 -13.32
N GLY A 472 -40.42 -23.99 -12.46
CA GLY A 472 -40.87 -25.38 -12.53
C GLY A 472 -40.04 -26.29 -13.43
N LYS A 473 -39.21 -25.76 -14.32
CA LYS A 473 -38.36 -26.53 -15.22
C LYS A 473 -37.07 -26.96 -14.53
N VAL A 474 -36.67 -28.20 -14.75
CA VAL A 474 -35.42 -28.76 -14.22
C VAL A 474 -34.28 -28.47 -15.20
N TYR A 475 -33.16 -28.01 -14.64
CA TYR A 475 -31.93 -27.68 -15.34
C TYR A 475 -30.76 -28.50 -14.80
N GLY A 476 -29.82 -28.78 -15.68
CA GLY A 476 -28.62 -29.56 -15.36
C GLY A 476 -28.56 -30.91 -16.05
N PRO A 477 -27.55 -31.75 -15.76
CA PRO A 477 -26.48 -31.52 -14.78
C PRO A 477 -25.50 -30.41 -15.21
N ILE A 478 -25.31 -29.41 -14.36
CA ILE A 478 -24.34 -28.35 -14.59
C ILE A 478 -23.10 -28.66 -13.74
N ARG A 479 -21.93 -28.67 -14.38
CA ARG A 479 -20.66 -28.85 -13.67
C ARG A 479 -20.24 -27.56 -12.98
N ILE A 480 -20.02 -27.64 -11.67
CA ILE A 480 -19.43 -26.57 -10.86
C ILE A 480 -18.28 -27.19 -10.08
N ASP A 481 -17.07 -26.76 -10.39
CA ASP A 481 -15.83 -27.33 -9.84
C ASP A 481 -15.79 -28.86 -9.98
N ASN A 482 -15.86 -29.58 -8.87
CA ASN A 482 -15.83 -31.04 -8.80
C ASN A 482 -17.21 -31.67 -8.58
N TYR A 483 -18.30 -30.90 -8.76
CA TYR A 483 -19.65 -31.34 -8.51
C TYR A 483 -20.54 -31.13 -9.75
N PHE A 484 -21.66 -31.87 -9.78
CA PHE A 484 -22.73 -31.72 -10.74
C PHE A 484 -24.00 -31.33 -10.01
N VAL A 485 -24.66 -30.27 -10.52
CA VAL A 485 -25.85 -29.68 -9.91
C VAL A 485 -27.04 -29.80 -10.85
N LEU A 486 -28.13 -30.35 -10.34
CA LEU A 486 -29.48 -30.28 -10.91
C LEU A 486 -30.26 -29.28 -10.07
N TYR A 487 -30.99 -28.38 -10.70
CA TYR A 487 -31.84 -27.45 -9.98
C TYR A 487 -33.14 -27.15 -10.71
N LYS A 488 -34.10 -26.62 -9.97
CA LYS A 488 -35.39 -26.13 -10.46
C LYS A 488 -35.73 -24.85 -9.71
N VAL A 489 -36.11 -23.79 -10.44
CA VAL A 489 -36.64 -22.58 -9.83
C VAL A 489 -38.09 -22.84 -9.42
N LEU A 490 -38.41 -22.69 -8.16
CA LEU A 490 -39.74 -22.90 -7.61
C LEU A 490 -40.58 -21.61 -7.67
N ASP A 491 -39.94 -20.49 -7.39
CA ASP A 491 -40.59 -19.17 -7.36
C ASP A 491 -39.55 -18.06 -7.54
N LYS A 492 -40.01 -16.89 -7.94
CA LYS A 492 -39.19 -15.72 -8.23
C LYS A 492 -39.85 -14.45 -7.71
N LYS A 493 -39.07 -13.62 -7.03
CA LYS A 493 -39.46 -12.26 -6.67
C LYS A 493 -38.61 -11.30 -7.47
N ASP A 494 -39.20 -10.51 -8.33
CA ASP A 494 -38.48 -9.48 -9.08
C ASP A 494 -37.92 -8.41 -8.16
N GLY A 495 -36.75 -7.89 -8.51
CA GLY A 495 -36.18 -6.75 -7.82
C GLY A 495 -37.07 -5.51 -8.02
N ARG A 496 -37.33 -4.79 -6.92
CA ARG A 496 -38.05 -3.53 -6.97
C ARG A 496 -37.14 -2.34 -6.77
N LEU A 497 -37.49 -1.21 -7.32
CA LEU A 497 -36.88 0.05 -6.93
C LEU A 497 -37.34 0.36 -5.49
N LYS A 498 -36.40 0.58 -4.58
CA LYS A 498 -36.69 1.00 -3.21
C LYS A 498 -37.23 2.43 -3.21
N GLU A 499 -38.17 2.73 -2.35
CA GLU A 499 -38.66 4.08 -2.20
C GLU A 499 -37.54 5.04 -1.74
N PHE A 500 -37.64 6.29 -2.15
CA PHE A 500 -36.62 7.31 -1.81
C PHE A 500 -36.38 7.42 -0.31
N THR A 501 -37.42 7.31 0.51
CA THR A 501 -37.32 7.33 1.97
C THR A 501 -36.52 6.15 2.54
N GLU A 502 -36.57 4.97 1.90
CA GLU A 502 -35.81 3.79 2.32
C GLU A 502 -34.31 3.93 2.02
N VAL A 503 -33.95 4.77 1.05
CA VAL A 503 -32.57 4.86 0.52
C VAL A 503 -31.99 6.27 0.60
N TYR A 504 -32.63 7.18 1.29
CA TYR A 504 -32.19 8.57 1.41
C TYR A 504 -30.74 8.70 1.84
N ASP A 505 -30.35 8.03 2.93
CA ASP A 505 -28.97 8.05 3.43
C ASP A 505 -27.97 7.43 2.46
N LEU A 506 -28.37 6.39 1.75
CA LEU A 506 -27.53 5.76 0.74
C LEU A 506 -27.35 6.69 -0.46
N ALA A 507 -28.43 7.29 -0.95
CA ALA A 507 -28.40 8.25 -2.07
C ALA A 507 -27.54 9.47 -1.71
N HIS A 508 -27.71 10.00 -0.50
CA HIS A 508 -26.93 11.14 0.00
C HIS A 508 -25.41 10.79 0.09
N ARG A 509 -25.06 9.62 0.62
CA ARG A 509 -23.65 9.17 0.68
C ARG A 509 -23.04 8.98 -0.72
N LEU A 510 -23.77 8.35 -1.64
CA LEU A 510 -23.30 8.14 -3.01
C LEU A 510 -23.12 9.47 -3.75
N LEU A 511 -24.08 10.38 -3.63
CA LEU A 511 -23.99 11.72 -4.19
C LEU A 511 -22.79 12.49 -3.62
N LYS A 512 -22.59 12.47 -2.29
CA LYS A 512 -21.41 13.09 -1.66
C LYS A 512 -20.10 12.52 -2.21
N LYS A 513 -20.02 11.22 -2.38
CA LYS A 513 -18.85 10.56 -2.96
C LYS A 513 -18.60 11.03 -4.39
N GLU A 514 -19.64 11.06 -5.23
CA GLU A 514 -19.56 11.53 -6.61
C GLU A 514 -19.14 13.01 -6.69
N LYS A 515 -19.74 13.85 -5.88
CA LYS A 515 -19.49 15.30 -5.88
C LYS A 515 -18.35 15.76 -4.96
N SER A 516 -17.53 14.85 -4.47
CA SER A 516 -16.50 15.15 -3.46
C SER A 516 -15.56 16.29 -3.87
N LYS A 517 -15.09 16.31 -5.12
CA LYS A 517 -14.26 17.41 -5.65
C LYS A 517 -15.01 18.73 -5.70
N PHE A 518 -16.25 18.71 -6.15
CA PHE A 518 -17.11 19.89 -6.23
C PHE A 518 -17.37 20.50 -4.84
N ILE A 519 -17.63 19.66 -3.84
CA ILE A 519 -17.88 20.12 -2.46
C ILE A 519 -16.70 20.93 -1.93
N VAL A 520 -15.48 20.38 -2.07
CA VAL A 520 -14.27 21.06 -1.60
C VAL A 520 -13.99 22.31 -2.43
N GLN A 521 -14.14 22.24 -3.75
CA GLN A 521 -13.90 23.39 -4.64
C GLN A 521 -14.90 24.53 -4.35
N SER A 522 -16.18 24.22 -4.18
CA SER A 522 -17.20 25.26 -3.87
C SER A 522 -16.93 25.99 -2.54
N TYR A 523 -16.33 25.31 -1.58
CA TYR A 523 -15.88 25.93 -0.33
C TYR A 523 -14.68 26.86 -0.58
N ILE A 524 -13.68 26.39 -1.32
CA ILE A 524 -12.48 27.17 -1.67
C ILE A 524 -12.84 28.40 -2.49
N ASP A 525 -13.79 28.29 -3.43
CA ASP A 525 -14.26 29.41 -4.26
C ASP A 525 -14.92 30.53 -3.41
N LYS A 526 -15.50 30.19 -2.26
CA LYS A 526 -15.99 31.19 -1.30
C LYS A 526 -14.84 31.90 -0.58
N LEU A 527 -13.79 31.16 -0.19
CA LEU A 527 -12.62 31.73 0.46
C LEU A 527 -11.84 32.64 -0.50
N SER A 528 -11.70 32.24 -1.76
CA SER A 528 -10.92 32.97 -2.76
C SER A 528 -11.48 34.35 -3.08
N LYS A 529 -12.80 34.60 -2.86
CA LYS A 529 -13.43 35.91 -3.12
C LYS A 529 -12.84 37.04 -2.28
N ASN A 530 -12.27 36.73 -1.12
CA ASN A 530 -11.75 37.71 -0.17
C ASN A 530 -10.20 37.74 -0.14
N VAL A 531 -9.55 37.03 -1.05
CA VAL A 531 -8.09 36.91 -1.09
C VAL A 531 -7.60 37.27 -2.49
N GLU A 532 -6.68 38.20 -2.59
CA GLU A 532 -6.04 38.52 -3.86
C GLU A 532 -5.13 37.37 -4.29
N ILE A 533 -5.34 36.88 -5.51
CA ILE A 533 -4.58 35.76 -6.09
C ILE A 533 -4.05 36.18 -7.44
N THR A 534 -2.74 36.13 -7.59
CA THR A 534 -2.05 36.39 -8.86
C THR A 534 -1.06 35.28 -9.17
N TYR A 535 -0.88 34.96 -10.45
CA TYR A 535 0.18 34.05 -10.88
C TYR A 535 0.69 34.43 -12.27
N ASP A 536 1.93 34.05 -12.56
CA ASP A 536 2.56 34.33 -13.84
C ASP A 536 2.47 33.11 -14.77
N GLU A 537 1.63 33.25 -15.81
CA GLU A 537 1.43 32.20 -16.80
C GLU A 537 2.65 31.99 -17.71
N LEU A 538 3.43 33.06 -17.97
CA LEU A 538 4.63 32.95 -18.78
C LEU A 538 5.72 32.18 -18.05
N ILE A 539 5.92 32.49 -16.77
CA ILE A 539 6.83 31.71 -15.92
C ILE A 539 6.39 30.26 -15.86
N LEU A 540 5.10 29.98 -15.57
CA LEU A 540 4.56 28.62 -15.47
C LEU A 540 4.81 27.80 -16.75
N SER A 541 4.62 28.43 -17.91
CA SER A 541 4.78 27.78 -19.22
C SER A 541 6.24 27.47 -19.54
N ASN A 542 7.19 28.30 -19.08
CA ASN A 542 8.59 28.21 -19.40
C ASN A 542 9.46 27.47 -18.37
N ILE A 543 8.87 26.96 -17.28
CA ILE A 543 9.60 26.15 -16.29
C ILE A 543 10.20 24.92 -16.98
N LYS A 544 11.51 24.77 -16.87
CA LYS A 544 12.22 23.58 -17.36
C LYS A 544 12.01 22.43 -16.39
N ILE A 545 11.36 21.38 -16.85
CA ILE A 545 11.14 20.12 -16.15
C ILE A 545 12.23 19.14 -16.60
N ASN A 546 12.87 18.45 -15.64
CA ASN A 546 13.98 17.52 -15.91
C ASN A 546 13.48 16.13 -16.28
#